data_4f99967d02ea441fe64d106e5c7cd339
#
_entry.id   4f99967d02ea441fe64d106e5c7cd339
#
_cell.length_a   1.000
_cell.length_b   1.000
_cell.length_c   1.000
_cell.angle_alpha   90.00
_cell.angle_beta   90.00
_cell.angle_gamma   90.00
#
_symmetry.space_group_name_H-M   'P 1'
#
loop_
_entity.id
_entity.type
_entity.pdbx_description
1 polymer ?
#
loop_
_entity_poly.entity_id
_entity_poly.type
_entity_poly.pdbx_seq_one_letter_code
_entity_poly.pdbx_strand_id
1 'polypeptide(L)'
;TCKKIDNYRSDLLIGNININNNKILKSKLKIIHITNFNERHNGRLFYNTGKRINNGLVRLGHSVLEFSDRDILSNHRKLNDLNGSKYLNKKLLTVIGNYVPDLIILGHADLVNIKTLKLIKQFYPKIKVSQWFLDRMDSKWIINKKRFLNKIDIMDASFCTTDPSVLKFSKIKPIYYIPNPVDESFE
;
A
#
# COMPACT_ATOMS: atom_id res chain seq x y z
N THR A 1 -5.82 30.94 14.43
CA THR A 1 -6.47 29.96 13.52
C THR A 1 -5.56 28.76 13.24
N CYS A 2 -4.23 28.94 13.10
CA CYS A 2 -3.29 27.81 12.90
C CYS A 2 -3.20 26.86 14.10
N LYS A 3 -3.12 27.37 15.33
CA LYS A 3 -3.04 26.52 16.54
C LYS A 3 -4.23 25.56 16.74
N LYS A 4 -5.43 25.90 16.22
CA LYS A 4 -6.59 24.99 16.27
C LYS A 4 -6.49 23.82 15.29
N ILE A 5 -5.77 24.00 14.18
CA ILE A 5 -5.57 22.96 13.16
C ILE A 5 -4.52 21.95 13.63
N ASP A 6 -3.50 22.42 14.35
CA ASP A 6 -2.44 21.54 14.86
C ASP A 6 -2.94 20.62 15.98
N ASN A 7 -3.81 21.13 16.88
CA ASN A 7 -4.44 20.28 17.89
C ASN A 7 -5.40 19.25 17.29
N TYR A 8 -6.15 19.62 16.25
CA TYR A 8 -7.04 18.67 15.56
C TYR A 8 -6.29 17.58 14.81
N ARG A 9 -5.07 17.88 14.32
CA ARG A 9 -4.18 16.90 13.69
C ARG A 9 -3.57 15.93 14.70
N SER A 10 -3.21 16.39 15.89
CA SER A 10 -2.65 15.52 16.93
C SER A 10 -3.68 14.53 17.46
N ASP A 11 -4.94 14.95 17.63
CA ASP A 11 -6.00 14.08 18.15
C ASP A 11 -6.48 13.03 17.14
N LEU A 12 -6.42 13.32 15.84
CA LEU A 12 -6.73 12.35 14.77
C LEU A 12 -5.60 11.33 14.54
N LEU A 13 -4.35 11.71 14.79
CA LEU A 13 -3.19 10.84 14.68
C LEU A 13 -3.00 9.94 15.91
N ILE A 14 -3.58 10.32 17.06
CA ILE A 14 -3.43 9.64 18.35
C ILE A 14 -4.72 8.91 18.77
N GLY A 15 -5.53 8.49 17.83
CA GLY A 15 -6.65 7.58 18.13
C GLY A 15 -6.13 6.29 18.80
N ASN A 16 -5.91 6.36 20.14
CA ASN A 16 -5.60 5.22 21.03
C ASN A 16 -4.51 4.23 20.59
N ILE A 17 -3.44 4.69 19.95
CA ILE A 17 -2.20 3.98 20.01
C ILE A 17 -1.55 4.42 21.32
N ASN A 18 -1.68 3.58 22.33
CA ASN A 18 -0.86 3.69 23.55
C ASN A 18 0.57 3.43 23.11
N ILE A 19 1.25 4.48 22.65
CA ILE A 19 2.67 4.46 22.31
C ILE A 19 3.37 4.46 23.67
N ASN A 20 3.34 3.30 24.35
CA ASN A 20 4.28 3.02 25.40
C ASN A 20 5.67 3.06 24.77
N ASN A 21 6.19 4.29 24.78
CA ASN A 21 7.57 4.68 24.84
C ASN A 21 8.60 3.96 23.95
N ASN A 22 9.10 4.72 22.96
CA ASN A 22 10.52 4.74 22.61
C ASN A 22 11.14 3.50 21.95
N LYS A 23 10.39 2.61 21.36
CA LYS A 23 10.87 1.81 20.24
C LYS A 23 10.26 2.31 18.93
N ILE A 24 10.55 3.55 18.57
CA ILE A 24 10.59 3.92 17.14
C ILE A 24 11.46 2.83 16.52
N LEU A 25 10.90 2.04 15.64
CA LEU A 25 11.62 0.98 14.94
C LEU A 25 12.84 1.62 14.24
N LYS A 26 13.97 1.68 14.92
CA LYS A 26 15.27 2.08 14.36
C LYS A 26 15.82 1.04 13.39
N SER A 27 15.11 -0.07 13.19
CA SER A 27 15.52 -1.12 12.26
C SER A 27 15.13 -0.76 10.85
N LYS A 28 16.11 -0.71 9.97
CA LYS A 28 15.90 -0.60 8.54
C LYS A 28 15.11 -1.82 8.06
N LEU A 29 13.96 -1.61 7.44
CA LEU A 29 13.13 -2.67 6.89
C LEU A 29 13.47 -2.92 5.42
N LYS A 30 13.31 -4.16 5.00
CA LYS A 30 13.23 -4.56 3.59
C LYS A 30 11.77 -4.52 3.17
N ILE A 31 11.43 -3.63 2.25
CA ILE A 31 10.04 -3.38 1.83
C ILE A 31 9.88 -3.71 0.35
N ILE A 32 8.82 -4.43 -0.02
CA ILE A 32 8.34 -4.46 -1.40
C ILE A 32 7.15 -3.52 -1.48
N HIS A 33 7.27 -2.47 -2.28
CA HIS A 33 6.18 -1.54 -2.57
C HIS A 33 5.56 -1.89 -3.93
N ILE A 34 4.34 -2.41 -3.91
CA ILE A 34 3.60 -2.87 -5.08
C ILE A 34 2.56 -1.83 -5.45
N THR A 35 2.76 -1.14 -6.56
CA THR A 35 1.82 -0.15 -7.08
C THR A 35 2.11 0.12 -8.56
N ASN A 36 1.28 0.93 -9.20
CA ASN A 36 1.53 1.37 -10.57
C ASN A 36 2.56 2.52 -10.57
N PHE A 37 3.81 2.24 -10.88
CA PHE A 37 4.85 3.27 -11.00
C PHE A 37 4.85 4.01 -12.34
N ASN A 38 4.02 3.57 -13.30
CA ASN A 38 3.84 4.21 -14.62
C ASN A 38 5.10 4.23 -15.51
N GLU A 39 5.98 3.23 -15.38
CA GLU A 39 7.22 3.11 -16.17
C GLU A 39 6.95 3.10 -17.67
N ARG A 40 5.85 2.41 -18.11
CA ARG A 40 5.41 2.35 -19.53
C ARG A 40 5.09 3.70 -20.16
N HIS A 41 5.01 4.76 -19.37
CA HIS A 41 4.71 6.12 -19.86
C HIS A 41 5.96 6.98 -20.07
N ASN A 42 7.16 6.38 -20.05
CA ASN A 42 8.42 7.04 -20.39
C ASN A 42 8.65 8.36 -19.65
N GLY A 43 8.42 8.35 -18.33
CA GLY A 43 8.60 9.51 -17.45
C GLY A 43 7.41 10.47 -17.36
N ARG A 44 6.46 10.44 -18.31
CA ARG A 44 5.33 11.40 -18.34
C ARG A 44 4.48 11.40 -17.05
N LEU A 45 4.35 10.25 -16.38
CA LEU A 45 3.57 10.09 -15.15
C LEU A 45 4.48 9.72 -13.96
N PHE A 46 5.71 10.24 -13.96
CA PHE A 46 6.67 9.96 -12.90
C PHE A 46 6.21 10.46 -11.53
N TYR A 47 5.51 11.60 -11.47
CA TYR A 47 5.04 12.26 -10.24
C TYR A 47 3.77 11.60 -9.66
N ASN A 48 3.70 10.28 -9.66
CA ASN A 48 2.54 9.60 -9.12
C ASN A 48 2.66 9.38 -7.60
N THR A 49 1.52 9.14 -6.96
CA THR A 49 1.44 8.92 -5.51
C THR A 49 2.29 7.75 -5.03
N GLY A 50 2.37 6.68 -5.83
CA GLY A 50 3.24 5.54 -5.50
C GLY A 50 4.69 5.96 -5.35
N LYS A 51 5.19 6.84 -6.23
CA LYS A 51 6.57 7.34 -6.17
C LYS A 51 6.80 8.24 -4.95
N ARG A 52 5.84 9.10 -4.61
CA ARG A 52 5.91 9.94 -3.40
C ARG A 52 6.05 9.11 -2.14
N ILE A 53 5.18 8.11 -1.97
CA ILE A 53 5.25 7.18 -0.83
C ILE A 53 6.59 6.41 -0.84
N ASN A 54 7.01 5.93 -1.99
CA ASN A 54 8.26 5.20 -2.14
C ASN A 54 9.47 6.03 -1.71
N ASN A 55 9.55 7.27 -2.16
CA ASN A 55 10.62 8.21 -1.78
C ASN A 55 10.62 8.47 -0.28
N GLY A 56 9.44 8.66 0.34
CA GLY A 56 9.30 8.79 1.79
C GLY A 56 9.88 7.59 2.55
N LEU A 57 9.58 6.37 2.11
CA LEU A 57 10.12 5.15 2.72
C LEU A 57 11.65 5.07 2.59
N VAL A 58 12.20 5.44 1.43
CA VAL A 58 13.66 5.48 1.21
C VAL A 58 14.32 6.51 2.12
N ARG A 59 13.74 7.73 2.25
CA ARG A 59 14.26 8.77 3.16
C ARG A 59 14.23 8.35 4.62
N LEU A 60 13.26 7.52 5.02
CA LEU A 60 13.23 6.92 6.35
C LEU A 60 14.32 5.84 6.55
N GLY A 61 15.12 5.58 5.52
CA GLY A 61 16.26 4.66 5.59
C GLY A 61 15.92 3.19 5.32
N HIS A 62 14.71 2.90 4.81
CA HIS A 62 14.32 1.54 4.44
C HIS A 62 14.92 1.13 3.10
N SER A 63 15.14 -0.18 2.92
CA SER A 63 15.46 -0.78 1.62
C SER A 63 14.16 -1.08 0.88
N VAL A 64 13.86 -0.35 -0.19
CA VAL A 64 12.58 -0.46 -0.88
C VAL A 64 12.77 -1.01 -2.29
N LEU A 65 12.14 -2.15 -2.57
CA LEU A 65 12.04 -2.72 -3.90
C LEU A 65 10.71 -2.31 -4.53
N GLU A 66 10.79 -1.55 -5.62
CA GLU A 66 9.64 -1.15 -6.42
C GLU A 66 9.14 -2.34 -7.25
N PHE A 67 7.83 -2.59 -7.21
CA PHE A 67 7.18 -3.62 -8.01
C PHE A 67 5.98 -3.02 -8.73
N SER A 68 6.17 -2.65 -10.01
CA SER A 68 5.12 -2.00 -10.81
C SER A 68 4.16 -3.02 -11.40
N ASP A 69 3.02 -3.20 -10.75
CA ASP A 69 2.05 -4.23 -11.12
C ASP A 69 1.50 -4.05 -12.55
N ARG A 70 1.06 -2.85 -12.90
CA ARG A 70 0.45 -2.56 -14.22
C ARG A 70 1.46 -2.55 -15.35
N ASP A 71 2.70 -2.17 -15.10
CA ASP A 71 3.75 -2.19 -16.11
C ASP A 71 4.17 -3.63 -16.42
N ILE A 72 4.28 -4.48 -15.40
CA ILE A 72 4.51 -5.92 -15.57
C ILE A 72 3.40 -6.56 -16.40
N LEU A 73 2.14 -6.26 -16.10
CA LEU A 73 0.99 -6.76 -16.87
C LEU A 73 1.04 -6.32 -18.33
N SER A 74 1.28 -5.03 -18.56
CA SER A 74 1.32 -4.45 -19.90
C SER A 74 2.34 -5.17 -20.78
N ASN A 75 3.51 -5.51 -20.21
CA ASN A 75 4.64 -6.07 -20.94
C ASN A 75 4.57 -7.60 -21.11
N HIS A 76 3.65 -8.30 -20.41
CA HIS A 76 3.63 -9.77 -20.37
C HIS A 76 2.27 -10.38 -20.72
N ARG A 77 1.49 -9.72 -21.56
CA ARG A 77 0.25 -10.29 -22.11
C ARG A 77 0.57 -11.39 -23.10
N LYS A 78 -0.07 -12.55 -22.96
CA LYS A 78 0.07 -13.71 -23.85
C LYS A 78 -1.29 -14.31 -24.16
N LEU A 79 -1.40 -15.12 -25.20
CA LEU A 79 -2.67 -15.77 -25.59
C LEU A 79 -3.32 -16.58 -24.48
N ASN A 80 -2.52 -17.20 -23.59
CA ASN A 80 -3.00 -17.97 -22.43
C ASN A 80 -3.09 -17.16 -21.12
N ASP A 81 -2.72 -15.87 -21.16
CA ASP A 81 -2.78 -14.91 -20.03
C ASP A 81 -3.03 -13.50 -20.59
N LEU A 82 -4.20 -13.30 -21.19
CA LEU A 82 -4.58 -12.08 -21.91
C LEU A 82 -4.45 -10.81 -21.08
N ASN A 83 -4.63 -10.93 -19.77
CA ASN A 83 -4.48 -9.81 -18.84
C ASN A 83 -3.14 -9.80 -18.09
N GLY A 84 -2.22 -10.76 -18.33
CA GLY A 84 -0.92 -10.85 -17.69
C GLY A 84 -0.96 -11.18 -16.18
N SER A 85 -2.12 -11.49 -15.64
CA SER A 85 -2.30 -11.67 -14.19
C SER A 85 -1.61 -12.91 -13.64
N LYS A 86 -1.56 -14.01 -14.40
CA LYS A 86 -0.85 -15.24 -13.99
C LYS A 86 0.64 -14.96 -13.87
N TYR A 87 1.21 -14.30 -14.89
CA TYR A 87 2.63 -13.94 -14.89
C TYR A 87 2.97 -13.00 -13.74
N LEU A 88 2.17 -11.94 -13.52
CA LEU A 88 2.36 -10.99 -12.42
C LEU A 88 2.45 -11.71 -11.07
N ASN A 89 1.47 -12.56 -10.77
CA ASN A 89 1.40 -13.24 -9.48
C ASN A 89 2.52 -14.27 -9.30
N LYS A 90 2.90 -15.00 -10.36
CA LYS A 90 4.06 -15.88 -10.35
C LYS A 90 5.36 -15.10 -10.10
N LYS A 91 5.57 -13.99 -10.83
CA LYS A 91 6.74 -13.12 -10.66
C LYS A 91 6.83 -12.57 -9.24
N LEU A 92 5.69 -12.15 -8.66
CA LEU A 92 5.65 -11.67 -7.28
C LEU A 92 6.14 -12.73 -6.29
N LEU A 93 5.67 -13.98 -6.39
CA LEU A 93 6.12 -15.07 -5.52
C LEU A 93 7.65 -15.31 -5.66
N THR A 94 8.17 -15.28 -6.89
CA THR A 94 9.62 -15.42 -7.13
C THR A 94 10.41 -14.27 -6.49
N VAL A 95 9.95 -13.03 -6.68
CA VAL A 95 10.61 -11.85 -6.09
C VAL A 95 10.60 -11.91 -4.57
N ILE A 96 9.48 -12.31 -3.97
CA ILE A 96 9.38 -12.46 -2.51
C ILE A 96 10.33 -13.55 -2.00
N GLY A 97 10.43 -14.69 -2.69
CA GLY A 97 11.37 -15.75 -2.32
C GLY A 97 12.84 -15.31 -2.37
N ASN A 98 13.21 -14.48 -3.33
CA ASN A 98 14.57 -13.98 -3.48
C ASN A 98 14.90 -12.82 -2.53
N TYR A 99 13.96 -11.89 -2.35
CA TYR A 99 14.20 -10.66 -1.57
C TYR A 99 13.90 -10.84 -0.10
N VAL A 100 12.94 -11.69 0.26
CA VAL A 100 12.45 -11.95 1.62
C VAL A 100 12.21 -10.64 2.38
N PRO A 101 11.14 -9.88 2.05
CA PRO A 101 10.86 -8.59 2.68
C PRO A 101 10.36 -8.76 4.11
N ASP A 102 10.51 -7.71 4.93
CA ASP A 102 9.83 -7.60 6.22
C ASP A 102 8.39 -7.13 6.05
N LEU A 103 8.15 -6.28 5.03
CA LEU A 103 6.86 -5.63 4.77
C LEU A 103 6.55 -5.60 3.27
N ILE A 104 5.31 -5.94 2.94
CA ILE A 104 4.72 -5.72 1.62
C ILE A 104 3.70 -4.59 1.74
N ILE A 105 3.84 -3.56 0.89
CA ILE A 105 2.89 -2.45 0.81
C ILE A 105 2.17 -2.51 -0.54
N LEU A 106 0.85 -2.62 -0.51
CA LEU A 106 0.00 -2.64 -1.70
C LEU A 106 -0.64 -1.26 -1.92
N GLY A 107 -0.34 -0.63 -3.05
CA GLY A 107 -0.97 0.63 -3.46
C GLY A 107 -1.90 0.42 -4.65
N HIS A 108 -3.21 0.35 -4.45
CA HIS A 108 -4.18 0.06 -5.50
C HIS A 108 -3.83 -1.20 -6.34
N ALA A 109 -3.14 -2.16 -5.74
CA ALA A 109 -2.65 -3.36 -6.42
C ALA A 109 -3.78 -4.39 -6.61
N ASP A 110 -4.81 -4.03 -7.36
CA ASP A 110 -6.02 -4.84 -7.57
C ASP A 110 -5.72 -6.18 -8.24
N LEU A 111 -4.66 -6.23 -9.04
CA LEU A 111 -4.29 -7.37 -9.86
C LEU A 111 -3.44 -8.42 -9.11
N VAL A 112 -3.00 -8.09 -7.91
CA VAL A 112 -2.40 -9.08 -7.00
C VAL A 112 -3.52 -9.92 -6.39
N ASN A 113 -3.50 -11.22 -6.67
CA ASN A 113 -4.56 -12.13 -6.25
C ASN A 113 -4.53 -12.42 -4.75
N ILE A 114 -5.72 -12.55 -4.16
CA ILE A 114 -5.88 -12.98 -2.76
C ILE A 114 -5.18 -14.32 -2.50
N LYS A 115 -5.28 -15.27 -3.44
CA LYS A 115 -4.60 -16.58 -3.34
C LYS A 115 -3.09 -16.41 -3.20
N THR A 116 -2.49 -15.51 -3.98
CA THR A 116 -1.06 -15.19 -3.90
C THR A 116 -0.67 -14.64 -2.54
N LEU A 117 -1.44 -13.70 -2.01
CA LEU A 117 -1.20 -13.14 -0.67
C LEU A 117 -1.34 -14.19 0.44
N LYS A 118 -2.32 -15.09 0.33
CA LYS A 118 -2.49 -16.22 1.26
C LYS A 118 -1.28 -17.16 1.23
N LEU A 119 -0.77 -17.50 0.04
CA LEU A 119 0.45 -18.31 -0.10
C LEU A 119 1.65 -17.62 0.53
N ILE A 120 1.81 -16.31 0.32
CA ILE A 120 2.89 -15.54 0.96
C ILE A 120 2.80 -15.64 2.47
N LYS A 121 1.61 -15.41 3.06
CA LYS A 121 1.42 -15.53 4.51
C LYS A 121 1.68 -16.94 5.04
N GLN A 122 1.36 -17.98 4.24
CA GLN A 122 1.58 -19.37 4.61
C GLN A 122 3.07 -19.73 4.62
N PHE A 123 3.82 -19.36 3.56
CA PHE A 123 5.23 -19.71 3.44
C PHE A 123 6.16 -18.74 4.17
N TYR A 124 5.73 -17.51 4.37
CA TYR A 124 6.49 -16.44 5.01
C TYR A 124 5.66 -15.73 6.10
N PRO A 125 5.31 -16.42 7.21
CA PRO A 125 4.35 -15.90 8.21
C PRO A 125 4.84 -14.64 8.94
N LYS A 126 6.13 -14.35 8.92
CA LYS A 126 6.71 -13.15 9.52
C LYS A 126 6.50 -11.89 8.68
N ILE A 127 6.30 -12.04 7.36
CA ILE A 127 6.08 -10.89 6.47
C ILE A 127 4.78 -10.20 6.84
N LYS A 128 4.85 -8.90 7.08
CA LYS A 128 3.67 -8.05 7.25
C LYS A 128 3.16 -7.58 5.89
N VAL A 129 1.84 -7.44 5.79
CA VAL A 129 1.20 -6.95 4.56
C VAL A 129 0.30 -5.79 4.90
N SER A 130 0.51 -4.66 4.25
CA SER A 130 -0.34 -3.49 4.37
C SER A 130 -0.84 -3.02 3.01
N GLN A 131 -1.86 -2.18 3.03
CA GLN A 131 -2.36 -1.51 1.83
C GLN A 131 -2.62 -0.04 2.10
N TRP A 132 -2.52 0.78 1.04
CA TRP A 132 -3.00 2.15 1.03
C TRP A 132 -3.97 2.38 -0.13
N PHE A 133 -4.95 3.27 0.10
CA PHE A 133 -6.01 3.55 -0.87
C PHE A 133 -6.40 5.02 -0.78
N LEU A 134 -6.29 5.75 -1.88
CA LEU A 134 -6.45 7.20 -1.91
C LEU A 134 -7.72 7.66 -2.64
N ASP A 135 -8.42 6.73 -3.33
CA ASP A 135 -9.66 7.07 -4.00
C ASP A 135 -10.81 7.23 -3.00
N ARG A 136 -11.72 8.12 -3.32
CA ARG A 136 -12.93 8.35 -2.55
C ARG A 136 -13.79 7.09 -2.42
N MET A 137 -14.31 6.81 -1.23
CA MET A 137 -15.02 5.56 -0.89
C MET A 137 -16.41 5.79 -0.28
N ASP A 138 -17.01 6.94 -0.44
CA ASP A 138 -18.37 7.22 0.05
C ASP A 138 -19.46 6.49 -0.73
N SER A 139 -20.73 6.79 -0.43
CA SER A 139 -21.90 6.14 -1.04
C SER A 139 -21.95 6.26 -2.56
N LYS A 140 -21.42 7.34 -3.15
CA LYS A 140 -21.35 7.54 -4.60
C LYS A 140 -20.24 6.70 -5.24
N TRP A 141 -19.26 6.25 -4.48
CA TRP A 141 -18.06 5.54 -4.95
C TRP A 141 -17.95 4.15 -4.31
N ILE A 142 -19.06 3.46 -4.19
CA ILE A 142 -19.16 2.12 -3.57
C ILE A 142 -18.22 1.09 -4.19
N ILE A 143 -17.89 1.23 -5.47
CA ILE A 143 -16.96 0.33 -6.14
C ILE A 143 -15.55 0.44 -5.55
N ASN A 144 -15.09 1.63 -5.21
CA ASN A 144 -13.80 1.86 -4.58
C ASN A 144 -13.76 1.25 -3.18
N LYS A 145 -14.85 1.38 -2.42
CA LYS A 145 -15.00 0.72 -1.12
C LYS A 145 -14.89 -0.81 -1.25
N LYS A 146 -15.56 -1.41 -2.24
CA LYS A 146 -15.47 -2.85 -2.50
C LYS A 146 -14.04 -3.27 -2.86
N ARG A 147 -13.34 -2.50 -3.68
CA ARG A 147 -11.93 -2.76 -4.05
C ARG A 147 -11.02 -2.73 -2.81
N PHE A 148 -11.17 -1.71 -1.95
CA PHE A 148 -10.42 -1.58 -0.72
C PHE A 148 -10.66 -2.76 0.24
N LEU A 149 -11.93 -3.16 0.42
CA LEU A 149 -12.32 -4.24 1.33
C LEU A 149 -11.96 -5.63 0.82
N ASN A 150 -11.77 -5.81 -0.48
CA ASN A 150 -11.58 -7.13 -1.09
C ASN A 150 -10.42 -7.95 -0.47
N LYS A 151 -9.40 -7.28 0.04
CA LYS A 151 -8.20 -7.92 0.62
C LYS A 151 -8.04 -7.66 2.11
N ILE A 152 -8.99 -6.98 2.74
CA ILE A 152 -8.87 -6.47 4.11
C ILE A 152 -8.51 -7.55 5.13
N ASP A 153 -9.05 -8.77 4.97
CA ASP A 153 -8.83 -9.88 5.89
C ASP A 153 -7.37 -10.37 5.92
N ILE A 154 -6.62 -10.11 4.85
CA ILE A 154 -5.22 -10.53 4.74
C ILE A 154 -4.27 -9.42 5.22
N MET A 155 -4.74 -8.17 5.27
CA MET A 155 -3.93 -7.04 5.69
C MET A 155 -3.65 -7.05 7.18
N ASP A 156 -2.42 -6.75 7.56
CA ASP A 156 -2.06 -6.44 8.95
C ASP A 156 -2.43 -5.00 9.32
N ALA A 157 -2.41 -4.08 8.34
CA ALA A 157 -2.87 -2.70 8.46
C ALA A 157 -3.35 -2.16 7.11
N SER A 158 -4.29 -1.23 7.14
CA SER A 158 -4.80 -0.56 5.94
C SER A 158 -4.86 0.94 6.16
N PHE A 159 -4.53 1.71 5.12
CA PHE A 159 -4.47 3.17 5.16
C PHE A 159 -5.35 3.75 4.06
N CYS A 160 -6.11 4.79 4.37
CA CYS A 160 -6.96 5.44 3.37
C CYS A 160 -7.13 6.94 3.67
N THR A 161 -7.42 7.71 2.62
CA THR A 161 -7.70 9.15 2.70
C THR A 161 -9.16 9.48 3.00
N THR A 162 -10.05 8.49 3.00
CA THR A 162 -11.42 8.63 3.49
C THR A 162 -11.44 8.28 4.97
N ASP A 163 -12.02 9.16 5.80
CA ASP A 163 -12.10 8.92 7.24
C ASP A 163 -12.79 7.56 7.51
N PRO A 164 -12.15 6.65 8.26
CA PRO A 164 -12.72 5.34 8.57
C PRO A 164 -14.06 5.39 9.31
N SER A 165 -14.32 6.43 10.07
CA SER A 165 -15.60 6.62 10.79
C SER A 165 -16.78 6.80 9.81
N VAL A 166 -16.55 7.51 8.71
CA VAL A 166 -17.53 7.72 7.62
C VAL A 166 -17.81 6.43 6.87
N LEU A 167 -16.85 5.55 6.81
CA LEU A 167 -16.96 4.30 6.05
C LEU A 167 -17.77 3.23 6.77
N LYS A 168 -18.07 3.42 8.06
CA LYS A 168 -18.79 2.45 8.92
C LYS A 168 -18.21 1.04 8.80
N PHE A 169 -16.90 0.94 8.85
CA PHE A 169 -16.24 -0.36 8.90
C PHE A 169 -16.45 -0.97 10.28
N SER A 170 -17.11 -2.11 10.31
CA SER A 170 -17.17 -2.90 11.53
C SER A 170 -15.76 -3.39 11.86
N LYS A 171 -15.38 -3.28 13.07
CA LYS A 171 -14.22 -3.55 13.92
C LYS A 171 -13.20 -4.65 13.53
N ILE A 172 -13.07 -5.05 12.28
CA ILE A 172 -12.40 -6.32 11.96
C ILE A 172 -10.88 -6.19 11.81
N LYS A 173 -10.37 -5.02 11.35
CA LYS A 173 -8.92 -4.82 11.09
C LYS A 173 -8.52 -3.36 11.33
N PRO A 174 -7.24 -3.08 11.65
CA PRO A 174 -6.76 -1.71 11.79
C PRO A 174 -6.83 -0.98 10.45
N ILE A 175 -7.67 0.04 10.39
CA ILE A 175 -7.78 0.97 9.26
C ILE A 175 -7.47 2.36 9.80
N TYR A 176 -6.50 3.01 9.16
CA TYR A 176 -5.99 4.31 9.56
C TYR A 176 -6.23 5.35 8.49
N TYR A 177 -6.52 6.58 8.91
CA TYR A 177 -6.53 7.73 8.02
C TYR A 177 -5.09 8.15 7.71
N ILE A 178 -4.83 8.46 6.43
CA ILE A 178 -3.62 9.16 6.00
C ILE A 178 -4.01 10.32 5.07
N PRO A 179 -3.35 11.47 5.16
CA PRO A 179 -3.53 12.54 4.16
C PRO A 179 -2.95 12.10 2.81
N ASN A 180 -3.27 12.84 1.75
CA ASN A 180 -2.59 12.66 0.47
C ASN A 180 -1.08 12.93 0.65
N PRO A 181 -0.23 12.00 0.22
CA PRO A 181 1.21 12.17 0.37
C PRO A 181 1.72 13.28 -0.55
N VAL A 182 2.59 14.08 0.00
CA VAL A 182 3.42 15.06 -0.71
C VAL A 182 4.87 14.62 -0.66
N ASP A 183 5.69 15.12 -1.56
CA ASP A 183 7.11 14.79 -1.64
C ASP A 183 7.89 16.02 -2.07
N GLU A 184 8.79 16.48 -1.24
CA GLU A 184 9.59 17.69 -1.45
C GLU A 184 10.46 17.67 -2.72
N SER A 185 10.70 16.50 -3.31
CA SER A 185 11.43 16.41 -4.58
C SER A 185 10.53 16.64 -5.81
N PHE A 186 9.22 16.76 -5.61
CA PHE A 186 8.22 16.96 -6.66
C PHE A 186 7.46 18.27 -6.53
N GLU A 187 7.39 18.82 -5.33
CA GLU A 187 6.73 20.07 -4.95
C GLU A 187 7.74 21.07 -4.39
#